data_d0f68ba0cd44e02b56bff2c50c4dae7c
#
_entry.id   d0f68ba0cd44e02b56bff2c50c4dae7c
#
_cell.length_a   1.000
_cell.length_b   1.000
_cell.length_c   1.000
_cell.angle_alpha   90.00
_cell.angle_beta   90.00
_cell.angle_gamma   90.00
#
_symmetry.space_group_name_H-M   'P 1'
#
loop_
_entity.id
_entity.type
_entity.pdbx_description
1 polymer ?
#
loop_
_entity_poly.entity_id
_entity_poly.type
_entity_poly.pdbx_seq_one_letter_code
_entity_poly.pdbx_strand_id
1 'polypeptide(L)'
;MAYTIRQYATKAGKRYEVRYRKPDGTPTGKRGFKRKMDADAWGAANVTTAKSVGAYIDPQAGRRLVEDFWHPWLAAKKTKAKPSYIETLERAWRVHVMPKWGMREVQSITHDEVQVWVSALAESKSASVVLRAEGILRALLAKAKADKCIHDNPCEDLELPRKRRKKHVYLTIDQLLALADASDWRRPIVLTLGLCGLRYGELVGLQVGDVDFKRQRIHVRRSATEVNHEIVVDAPKTGEGRTVIFPRLLKPCLEDACDGRRQSDLLFPDKRTGSYLRKTHGPCSTSSWFYWAKRRSLGDEIADSMTIHDLRHTCASLLVHAGANVKAVQRQLGHKSATMTLDVYADLFDDDLDAVGDAMDGLLVRAIGEGRSLTA
;
A
#
# COMPACT_ATOMS: atom_id res chain seq x y z
N MET A 1 34.10 -5.30 41.74
CA MET A 1 32.68 -4.92 41.95
C MET A 1 32.19 -4.26 40.68
N ALA A 2 30.95 -4.57 40.28
CA ALA A 2 30.38 -4.03 39.00
C ALA A 2 30.01 -2.54 39.10
N TYR A 3 29.83 -2.01 40.32
CA TYR A 3 29.50 -0.62 40.59
C TYR A 3 29.99 -0.19 41.98
N THR A 4 30.02 1.13 42.25
CA THR A 4 30.30 1.76 43.55
C THR A 4 29.22 2.76 43.91
N ILE A 5 28.94 2.93 45.20
CA ILE A 5 27.95 3.89 45.69
C ILE A 5 28.69 5.05 46.35
N ARG A 6 28.41 6.29 45.90
CA ARG A 6 28.95 7.51 46.48
C ARG A 6 27.84 8.34 47.08
N GLN A 7 28.07 8.82 48.30
CA GLN A 7 27.21 9.83 48.94
C GLN A 7 27.62 11.23 48.50
N TYR A 8 26.62 12.11 48.27
CA TYR A 8 26.82 13.53 47.99
C TYR A 8 25.76 14.37 48.68
N ALA A 9 26.07 15.64 48.97
CA ALA A 9 25.16 16.59 49.59
C ALA A 9 24.37 17.38 48.51
N THR A 10 23.11 17.70 48.80
CA THR A 10 22.28 18.62 48.06
C THR A 10 21.59 19.62 48.98
N LYS A 11 21.03 20.71 48.49
CA LYS A 11 20.24 21.64 49.29
C LYS A 11 19.07 20.96 50.04
N ALA A 12 18.57 19.85 49.52
CA ALA A 12 17.49 19.04 50.11
C ALA A 12 17.99 17.84 50.95
N GLY A 13 19.25 17.83 51.38
CA GLY A 13 19.88 16.77 52.22
C GLY A 13 20.77 15.80 51.45
N LYS A 14 21.16 14.73 52.16
CA LYS A 14 22.05 13.69 51.61
C LYS A 14 21.37 12.89 50.49
N ARG A 15 22.13 12.57 49.44
CA ARG A 15 21.72 11.70 48.33
C ARG A 15 22.85 10.72 48.01
N TYR A 16 22.49 9.66 47.23
CA TYR A 16 23.44 8.63 46.82
C TYR A 16 23.49 8.54 45.31
N GLU A 17 24.67 8.22 44.77
CA GLU A 17 24.98 8.01 43.37
C GLU A 17 25.55 6.62 43.18
N VAL A 18 25.05 5.87 42.19
CA VAL A 18 25.66 4.62 41.73
C VAL A 18 26.60 4.96 40.59
N ARG A 19 27.89 4.66 40.72
CA ARG A 19 28.92 4.82 39.69
C ARG A 19 29.33 3.47 39.16
N TYR A 20 29.37 3.35 37.85
CA TYR A 20 29.78 2.13 37.17
C TYR A 20 30.39 2.43 35.81
N ARG A 21 30.95 1.42 35.14
CA ARG A 21 31.39 1.52 33.75
C ARG A 21 30.37 0.85 32.85
N LYS A 22 30.11 1.43 31.68
CA LYS A 22 29.33 0.80 30.61
C LYS A 22 30.07 -0.45 30.07
N PRO A 23 29.43 -1.29 29.22
CA PRO A 23 30.14 -2.40 28.58
C PRO A 23 31.31 -1.97 27.67
N ASP A 24 31.28 -0.76 27.12
CA ASP A 24 32.35 -0.15 26.31
C ASP A 24 33.51 0.42 27.20
N GLY A 25 33.42 0.27 28.51
CA GLY A 25 34.42 0.77 29.47
C GLY A 25 34.25 2.21 29.92
N THR A 26 33.34 3.01 29.29
CA THR A 26 33.12 4.41 29.65
C THR A 26 32.49 4.55 31.05
N PRO A 27 32.98 5.50 31.92
CA PRO A 27 32.42 5.72 33.23
C PRO A 27 31.06 6.45 33.13
N THR A 28 30.11 6.00 33.94
CA THR A 28 28.78 6.61 34.05
C THR A 28 28.23 6.47 35.47
N GLY A 29 27.06 7.08 35.76
CA GLY A 29 26.42 6.95 37.06
C GLY A 29 24.97 7.40 37.07
N LYS A 30 24.20 6.88 38.01
CA LYS A 30 22.82 7.26 38.32
C LYS A 30 22.79 7.97 39.66
N ARG A 31 22.25 9.19 39.68
CA ARG A 31 22.13 10.06 40.87
C ARG A 31 20.70 10.13 41.37
N GLY A 32 20.52 10.66 42.60
CA GLY A 32 19.22 11.05 43.12
C GLY A 32 18.61 10.11 44.13
N PHE A 33 19.24 9.00 44.48
CA PHE A 33 18.71 8.06 45.46
C PHE A 33 18.67 8.70 46.87
N LYS A 34 17.54 8.57 47.56
CA LYS A 34 17.39 9.08 48.96
C LYS A 34 18.06 8.17 49.95
N ARG A 35 18.11 6.87 49.73
CA ARG A 35 18.72 5.86 50.64
C ARG A 35 19.81 5.11 49.90
N LYS A 36 20.83 4.69 50.65
CA LYS A 36 21.93 3.87 50.15
C LYS A 36 21.42 2.51 49.64
N MET A 37 20.46 1.93 50.36
CA MET A 37 19.85 0.64 49.99
C MET A 37 19.14 0.69 48.64
N ASP A 38 18.43 1.79 48.33
CA ASP A 38 17.75 1.97 47.01
C ASP A 38 18.80 2.08 45.88
N ALA A 39 19.92 2.75 46.16
CA ALA A 39 21.03 2.84 45.21
C ALA A 39 21.70 1.47 44.99
N ASP A 40 21.84 0.67 46.04
CA ASP A 40 22.45 -0.66 45.96
C ASP A 40 21.53 -1.64 45.21
N ALA A 41 20.25 -1.69 45.54
CA ALA A 41 19.25 -2.49 44.85
C ALA A 41 19.20 -2.14 43.36
N TRP A 42 19.21 -0.84 43.01
CA TRP A 42 19.26 -0.40 41.62
C TRP A 42 20.55 -0.86 40.94
N GLY A 43 21.71 -0.72 41.58
CA GLY A 43 22.99 -1.14 41.03
C GLY A 43 23.09 -2.65 40.80
N ALA A 44 22.57 -3.44 41.72
CA ALA A 44 22.49 -4.89 41.58
C ALA A 44 21.63 -5.30 40.39
N ALA A 45 20.42 -4.77 40.27
CA ALA A 45 19.48 -5.10 39.21
C ALA A 45 19.96 -4.60 37.86
N ASN A 46 20.32 -3.32 37.76
CA ASN A 46 20.51 -2.65 36.44
C ASN A 46 21.98 -2.69 35.96
N VAL A 47 22.93 -3.00 36.82
CA VAL A 47 24.35 -3.09 36.44
C VAL A 47 24.84 -4.51 36.50
N THR A 48 24.74 -5.18 37.67
CA THR A 48 25.32 -6.51 37.84
C THR A 48 24.53 -7.57 37.07
N THR A 49 23.24 -7.71 37.35
CA THR A 49 22.37 -8.72 36.69
C THR A 49 22.24 -8.44 35.21
N ALA A 50 21.96 -7.18 34.85
CA ALA A 50 21.77 -6.82 33.43
C ALA A 50 23.04 -7.06 32.59
N LYS A 51 24.24 -6.85 33.14
CA LYS A 51 25.49 -7.15 32.43
C LYS A 51 25.77 -8.65 32.34
N SER A 52 25.46 -9.43 33.36
CA SER A 52 25.72 -10.87 33.37
C SER A 52 24.89 -11.61 32.32
N VAL A 53 23.67 -11.14 32.04
CA VAL A 53 22.78 -11.71 31.02
C VAL A 53 22.83 -10.98 29.66
N GLY A 54 23.74 -10.01 29.46
CA GLY A 54 23.87 -9.25 28.21
C GLY A 54 22.73 -8.26 27.94
N ALA A 55 21.84 -8.05 28.92
CA ALA A 55 20.65 -7.22 28.83
C ALA A 55 20.85 -5.77 29.34
N TYR A 56 22.11 -5.32 29.47
CA TYR A 56 22.39 -3.96 29.92
C TYR A 56 21.91 -2.92 28.92
N ILE A 57 21.05 -2.03 29.38
CA ILE A 57 20.62 -0.83 28.65
C ILE A 57 21.17 0.41 29.34
N ASP A 58 21.82 1.28 28.58
CA ASP A 58 22.26 2.58 29.09
C ASP A 58 21.02 3.46 29.36
N PRO A 59 20.81 3.91 30.64
CA PRO A 59 19.71 4.82 30.96
C PRO A 59 19.72 6.12 30.19
N GLN A 60 20.84 6.55 29.64
CA GLN A 60 20.93 7.74 28.78
C GLN A 60 20.45 7.44 27.33
N ALA A 61 20.70 6.22 26.86
CA ALA A 61 20.29 5.82 25.51
C ALA A 61 18.75 5.82 25.36
N GLY A 62 18.02 5.46 26.41
CA GLY A 62 16.56 5.47 26.42
C GLY A 62 15.92 6.86 26.38
N ARG A 63 16.70 7.93 26.61
CA ARG A 63 16.23 9.33 26.50
C ARG A 63 16.20 9.86 25.08
N ARG A 64 16.70 9.10 24.11
CA ARG A 64 16.57 9.46 22.70
C ARG A 64 15.10 9.59 22.35
N LEU A 65 14.81 10.58 21.48
CA LEU A 65 13.45 10.84 21.03
C LEU A 65 13.07 9.86 19.90
N VAL A 66 11.79 9.60 19.73
CA VAL A 66 11.29 8.78 18.61
C VAL A 66 11.72 9.39 17.27
N GLU A 67 11.74 10.73 17.16
CA GLU A 67 12.17 11.46 15.96
C GLU A 67 13.61 11.16 15.57
N ASP A 68 14.52 10.92 16.53
CA ASP A 68 15.92 10.61 16.26
C ASP A 68 16.10 9.33 15.40
N PHE A 69 15.10 8.45 15.44
CA PHE A 69 15.09 7.20 14.67
C PHE A 69 14.42 7.35 13.28
N TRP A 70 13.63 8.41 13.08
CA TRP A 70 12.86 8.59 11.86
C TRP A 70 13.73 8.76 10.60
N HIS A 71 14.66 9.71 10.62
CA HIS A 71 15.46 10.02 9.43
C HIS A 71 16.37 8.85 9.00
N PRO A 72 17.11 8.17 9.89
CA PRO A 72 17.90 7.00 9.52
C PRO A 72 17.03 5.84 8.98
N TRP A 73 15.86 5.61 9.61
CA TRP A 73 14.94 4.58 9.16
C TRP A 73 14.36 4.89 7.78
N LEU A 74 13.94 6.13 7.54
CA LEU A 74 13.40 6.56 6.25
C LEU A 74 14.47 6.47 5.15
N ALA A 75 15.70 6.87 5.43
CA ALA A 75 16.82 6.76 4.49
C ALA A 75 17.02 5.30 4.05
N ALA A 76 17.01 4.36 5.00
CA ALA A 76 17.09 2.94 4.69
C ALA A 76 15.88 2.44 3.86
N LYS A 77 14.68 2.98 4.07
CA LYS A 77 13.50 2.66 3.24
C LYS A 77 13.63 3.20 1.82
N LYS A 78 14.19 4.39 1.64
CA LYS A 78 14.39 5.03 0.32
C LYS A 78 15.27 4.20 -0.62
N THR A 79 16.16 3.35 -0.10
CA THR A 79 17.03 2.49 -0.93
C THR A 79 16.28 1.38 -1.67
N LYS A 80 15.09 0.96 -1.19
CA LYS A 80 14.36 -0.20 -1.71
C LYS A 80 12.91 0.11 -2.13
N ALA A 81 12.34 1.18 -1.63
CA ALA A 81 10.93 1.48 -1.81
C ALA A 81 10.70 2.48 -2.95
N LYS A 82 9.56 2.32 -3.65
CA LYS A 82 9.15 3.28 -4.67
C LYS A 82 8.83 4.66 -4.07
N PRO A 83 9.10 5.76 -4.80
CA PRO A 83 8.86 7.12 -4.31
C PRO A 83 7.44 7.36 -3.77
N SER A 84 6.41 6.82 -4.42
CA SER A 84 5.02 6.93 -3.97
C SER A 84 4.73 6.27 -2.62
N TYR A 85 5.47 5.20 -2.29
CA TYR A 85 5.35 4.58 -0.96
C TYR A 85 6.06 5.42 0.10
N ILE A 86 7.22 6.00 -0.24
CA ILE A 86 7.94 6.93 0.64
C ILE A 86 7.07 8.15 0.97
N GLU A 87 6.45 8.79 -0.02
CA GLU A 87 5.48 9.89 0.20
C GLU A 87 4.37 9.49 1.18
N THR A 88 3.88 8.26 1.04
CA THR A 88 2.84 7.73 1.91
C THR A 88 3.33 7.56 3.36
N LEU A 89 4.58 7.12 3.57
CA LEU A 89 5.20 7.02 4.90
C LEU A 89 5.45 8.41 5.50
N GLU A 90 6.02 9.32 4.73
CA GLU A 90 6.30 10.71 5.17
C GLU A 90 5.00 11.42 5.58
N ARG A 91 3.93 11.24 4.82
CA ARG A 91 2.61 11.78 5.17
C ARG A 91 2.05 11.17 6.46
N ALA A 92 2.13 9.85 6.61
CA ALA A 92 1.63 9.17 7.80
C ALA A 92 2.43 9.56 9.06
N TRP A 93 3.76 9.67 8.94
CA TRP A 93 4.62 10.20 9.98
C TRP A 93 4.19 11.60 10.40
N ARG A 94 4.18 12.55 9.45
CA ARG A 94 3.88 13.96 9.73
C ARG A 94 2.49 14.18 10.33
N VAL A 95 1.48 13.43 9.86
CA VAL A 95 0.07 13.68 10.24
C VAL A 95 -0.34 12.90 11.49
N HIS A 96 0.21 11.70 11.71
CA HIS A 96 -0.32 10.78 12.72
C HIS A 96 0.68 10.41 13.81
N VAL A 97 1.96 10.21 13.47
CA VAL A 97 2.95 9.67 14.42
C VAL A 97 3.71 10.79 15.12
N MET A 98 4.32 11.69 14.34
CA MET A 98 5.17 12.77 14.84
C MET A 98 4.47 13.67 15.88
N PRO A 99 3.20 14.11 15.67
CA PRO A 99 2.55 15.02 16.64
C PRO A 99 2.33 14.41 18.03
N LYS A 100 2.17 13.10 18.12
CA LYS A 100 1.94 12.39 19.40
C LYS A 100 3.25 11.86 20.00
N TRP A 101 4.14 11.34 19.16
CA TRP A 101 5.25 10.51 19.61
C TRP A 101 6.62 11.11 19.30
N GLY A 102 6.76 12.00 18.32
CA GLY A 102 8.05 12.48 17.84
C GLY A 102 8.98 12.97 18.94
N MET A 103 8.46 13.81 19.84
CA MET A 103 9.20 14.42 20.95
C MET A 103 9.18 13.60 22.25
N ARG A 104 8.73 12.35 22.21
CA ARG A 104 8.72 11.46 23.38
C ARG A 104 10.04 10.69 23.47
N GLU A 105 10.58 10.58 24.67
CA GLU A 105 11.70 9.67 24.96
C GLU A 105 11.22 8.22 24.77
N VAL A 106 11.98 7.41 24.03
CA VAL A 106 11.56 6.02 23.70
C VAL A 106 11.32 5.16 24.95
N GLN A 107 12.07 5.39 26.03
CA GLN A 107 11.90 4.68 27.32
C GLN A 107 10.60 5.07 28.06
N SER A 108 9.98 6.18 27.72
CA SER A 108 8.78 6.69 28.40
C SER A 108 7.48 6.20 27.80
N ILE A 109 7.54 5.49 26.67
CA ILE A 109 6.36 5.02 25.94
C ILE A 109 5.93 3.68 26.51
N THR A 110 4.66 3.58 26.90
CA THR A 110 4.05 2.35 27.42
C THR A 110 3.14 1.69 26.41
N HIS A 111 2.93 0.38 26.54
CA HIS A 111 2.01 -0.39 25.72
C HIS A 111 0.58 0.19 25.76
N ASP A 112 0.08 0.53 26.96
CA ASP A 112 -1.28 1.06 27.14
C ASP A 112 -1.47 2.41 26.43
N GLU A 113 -0.46 3.31 26.49
CA GLU A 113 -0.52 4.58 25.76
C GLU A 113 -0.60 4.38 24.24
N VAL A 114 0.12 3.39 23.70
CA VAL A 114 0.07 3.05 22.27
C VAL A 114 -1.29 2.44 21.91
N GLN A 115 -1.83 1.54 22.75
CA GLN A 115 -3.15 0.95 22.51
C GLN A 115 -4.26 2.02 22.52
N VAL A 116 -4.26 2.94 23.48
CA VAL A 116 -5.20 4.06 23.53
C VAL A 116 -5.09 4.94 22.27
N TRP A 117 -3.88 5.23 21.81
CA TRP A 117 -3.66 6.01 20.59
C TRP A 117 -4.18 5.29 19.34
N VAL A 118 -3.94 3.98 19.22
CA VAL A 118 -4.45 3.16 18.12
C VAL A 118 -5.97 3.17 18.10
N SER A 119 -6.59 3.00 19.26
CA SER A 119 -8.07 3.01 19.42
C SER A 119 -8.65 4.36 19.01
N ALA A 120 -8.08 5.47 19.48
CA ALA A 120 -8.53 6.83 19.12
C ALA A 120 -8.36 7.13 17.62
N LEU A 121 -7.28 6.64 16.99
CA LEU A 121 -7.13 6.75 15.53
C LEU A 121 -8.20 5.94 14.79
N ALA A 122 -8.56 4.76 15.29
CA ALA A 122 -9.52 3.87 14.65
C ALA A 122 -10.96 4.44 14.65
N GLU A 123 -11.32 5.33 15.58
CA GLU A 123 -12.60 6.02 15.60
C GLU A 123 -12.81 6.94 14.39
N SER A 124 -11.75 7.55 13.87
CA SER A 124 -11.85 8.58 12.82
C SER A 124 -11.13 8.23 11.51
N LYS A 125 -10.31 7.19 11.50
CA LYS A 125 -9.48 6.81 10.34
C LYS A 125 -9.75 5.38 9.89
N SER A 126 -9.50 5.11 8.61
CA SER A 126 -9.59 3.75 8.09
C SER A 126 -8.51 2.84 8.70
N ALA A 127 -8.80 1.54 8.80
CA ALA A 127 -7.85 0.54 9.26
C ALA A 127 -6.50 0.60 8.54
N SER A 128 -6.49 0.93 7.24
CA SER A 128 -5.24 1.08 6.47
C SER A 128 -4.38 2.26 6.92
N VAL A 129 -4.97 3.34 7.39
CA VAL A 129 -4.26 4.50 7.94
C VAL A 129 -3.71 4.16 9.32
N VAL A 130 -4.53 3.56 10.19
CA VAL A 130 -4.14 3.14 11.55
C VAL A 130 -2.96 2.17 11.49
N LEU A 131 -3.08 1.09 10.71
CA LEU A 131 -2.03 0.09 10.56
C LEU A 131 -0.72 0.66 9.98
N ARG A 132 -0.81 1.68 9.14
CA ARG A 132 0.38 2.36 8.61
C ARG A 132 1.05 3.24 9.67
N ALA A 133 0.27 4.02 10.41
CA ALA A 133 0.77 4.89 11.45
C ALA A 133 1.42 4.07 12.58
N GLU A 134 0.72 3.03 13.06
CA GLU A 134 1.23 2.09 14.04
C GLU A 134 2.50 1.37 13.53
N GLY A 135 2.49 0.86 12.30
CA GLY A 135 3.64 0.18 11.71
C GLY A 135 4.89 1.06 11.60
N ILE A 136 4.75 2.38 11.44
CA ILE A 136 5.88 3.32 11.52
C ILE A 136 6.41 3.37 12.96
N LEU A 137 5.55 3.62 13.94
CA LEU A 137 5.96 3.69 15.35
C LEU A 137 6.63 2.39 15.80
N ARG A 138 6.02 1.24 15.50
CA ARG A 138 6.55 -0.10 15.76
C ARG A 138 7.95 -0.27 15.17
N ALA A 139 8.15 0.17 13.93
CA ALA A 139 9.45 0.02 13.27
C ALA A 139 10.54 0.91 13.88
N LEU A 140 10.19 2.14 14.31
CA LEU A 140 11.11 3.03 14.99
C LEU A 140 11.49 2.51 16.38
N LEU A 141 10.52 2.02 17.14
CA LEU A 141 10.77 1.42 18.46
C LEU A 141 11.49 0.07 18.37
N ALA A 142 11.27 -0.71 17.31
CA ALA A 142 12.07 -1.90 17.02
C ALA A 142 13.55 -1.53 16.76
N LYS A 143 13.79 -0.41 16.07
CA LYS A 143 15.16 0.12 15.92
C LYS A 143 15.74 0.57 17.26
N ALA A 144 14.96 1.25 18.10
CA ALA A 144 15.37 1.63 19.46
C ALA A 144 15.70 0.41 20.33
N LYS A 145 14.93 -0.68 20.22
CA LYS A 145 15.21 -1.97 20.88
C LYS A 145 16.53 -2.58 20.36
N ALA A 146 16.74 -2.59 19.04
CA ALA A 146 17.97 -3.09 18.43
C ALA A 146 19.22 -2.26 18.86
N ASP A 147 19.06 -0.93 19.00
CA ASP A 147 20.10 -0.02 19.48
C ASP A 147 20.24 -0.03 21.02
N LYS A 148 19.56 -0.96 21.71
CA LYS A 148 19.57 -1.11 23.17
C LYS A 148 19.17 0.17 23.92
N CYS A 149 18.19 0.91 23.41
CA CYS A 149 17.58 2.06 24.07
C CYS A 149 16.39 1.66 24.95
N ILE A 150 15.70 0.58 24.60
CA ILE A 150 14.56 -0.01 25.34
C ILE A 150 14.69 -1.54 25.36
N HIS A 151 14.07 -2.18 26.36
CA HIS A 151 14.05 -3.65 26.49
C HIS A 151 13.07 -4.29 25.53
N ASP A 152 11.84 -3.79 25.52
CA ASP A 152 10.74 -4.33 24.76
C ASP A 152 10.12 -3.25 23.88
N ASN A 153 9.47 -3.68 22.81
CA ASN A 153 8.78 -2.77 21.92
C ASN A 153 7.33 -2.62 22.39
N PRO A 154 6.91 -1.43 22.88
CA PRO A 154 5.54 -1.21 23.34
C PRO A 154 4.47 -1.41 22.27
N CYS A 155 4.83 -1.57 20.99
CA CYS A 155 3.89 -1.88 19.92
C CYS A 155 3.70 -3.40 19.68
N GLU A 156 4.31 -4.27 20.49
CA GLU A 156 4.04 -5.72 20.41
C GLU A 156 2.65 -6.01 21.01
N ASP A 157 1.96 -7.01 20.45
CA ASP A 157 0.67 -7.55 20.91
C ASP A 157 -0.49 -6.54 21.04
N LEU A 158 -0.51 -5.50 20.19
CA LEU A 158 -1.60 -4.53 20.15
C LEU A 158 -2.84 -5.10 19.44
N GLU A 159 -4.01 -4.73 19.96
CA GLU A 159 -5.29 -4.93 19.30
C GLU A 159 -5.44 -3.95 18.14
N LEU A 160 -5.32 -4.45 16.90
CA LEU A 160 -5.32 -3.64 15.69
C LEU A 160 -6.63 -3.82 14.89
N PRO A 161 -7.13 -2.75 14.23
CA PRO A 161 -8.33 -2.85 13.42
C PRO A 161 -8.11 -3.73 12.19
N ARG A 162 -9.07 -4.62 11.90
CA ARG A 162 -9.05 -5.46 10.72
C ARG A 162 -9.43 -4.66 9.47
N LYS A 163 -8.69 -4.86 8.37
CA LYS A 163 -9.09 -4.32 7.07
C LYS A 163 -10.34 -5.05 6.59
N ARG A 164 -11.43 -4.31 6.39
CA ARG A 164 -12.59 -4.86 5.68
C ARG A 164 -12.28 -4.96 4.20
N ARG A 165 -12.63 -6.07 3.56
CA ARG A 165 -12.57 -6.15 2.09
C ARG A 165 -13.57 -5.14 1.53
N LYS A 166 -13.09 -4.25 0.66
CA LYS A 166 -13.96 -3.33 -0.08
C LYS A 166 -14.66 -4.16 -1.15
N LYS A 167 -15.98 -4.02 -1.27
CA LYS A 167 -16.71 -4.54 -2.44
C LYS A 167 -16.21 -3.78 -3.67
N HIS A 168 -15.83 -4.51 -4.71
CA HIS A 168 -15.47 -3.93 -5.98
C HIS A 168 -16.74 -3.61 -6.77
N VAL A 169 -16.68 -2.57 -7.59
CA VAL A 169 -17.74 -2.22 -8.52
C VAL A 169 -17.40 -2.84 -9.87
N TYR A 170 -18.34 -3.59 -10.41
CA TYR A 170 -18.26 -4.17 -11.74
C TYR A 170 -19.35 -3.52 -12.59
N LEU A 171 -18.99 -2.93 -13.71
CA LEU A 171 -19.93 -2.35 -14.65
C LEU A 171 -20.34 -3.39 -15.69
N THR A 172 -21.61 -3.36 -16.10
CA THR A 172 -22.03 -4.00 -17.35
C THR A 172 -21.40 -3.30 -18.53
N ILE A 173 -21.46 -3.91 -19.73
CA ILE A 173 -20.95 -3.27 -20.96
C ILE A 173 -21.68 -1.96 -21.25
N ASP A 174 -23.00 -1.91 -21.06
CA ASP A 174 -23.82 -0.72 -21.29
C ASP A 174 -23.45 0.41 -20.31
N GLN A 175 -23.24 0.08 -19.03
CA GLN A 175 -22.77 1.05 -18.03
C GLN A 175 -21.36 1.57 -18.35
N LEU A 176 -20.45 0.71 -18.84
CA LEU A 176 -19.13 1.12 -19.27
C LEU A 176 -19.20 2.09 -20.47
N LEU A 177 -20.06 1.80 -21.45
CA LEU A 177 -20.27 2.67 -22.61
C LEU A 177 -20.89 4.00 -22.19
N ALA A 178 -21.92 3.99 -21.35
CA ALA A 178 -22.55 5.20 -20.83
C ALA A 178 -21.55 6.08 -20.05
N LEU A 179 -20.69 5.47 -19.22
CA LEU A 179 -19.61 6.19 -18.52
C LEU A 179 -18.59 6.77 -19.50
N ALA A 180 -18.23 6.02 -20.53
CA ALA A 180 -17.30 6.48 -21.55
C ALA A 180 -17.87 7.69 -22.30
N ASP A 181 -19.14 7.66 -22.71
CA ASP A 181 -19.83 8.75 -23.41
C ASP A 181 -19.94 9.99 -22.50
N ALA A 182 -20.24 9.83 -21.21
CA ALA A 182 -20.28 10.91 -20.23
C ALA A 182 -18.90 11.49 -19.89
N SER A 183 -17.80 10.90 -20.39
CA SER A 183 -16.43 11.32 -20.13
C SER A 183 -15.85 12.28 -21.17
N ASP A 184 -16.64 12.74 -22.10
CA ASP A 184 -16.27 13.68 -23.18
C ASP A 184 -15.03 13.17 -23.95
N TRP A 185 -14.01 14.01 -24.15
CA TRP A 185 -12.77 13.67 -24.84
C TRP A 185 -11.97 12.53 -24.17
N ARG A 186 -12.31 12.17 -22.92
CA ARG A 186 -11.69 11.07 -22.16
C ARG A 186 -12.34 9.72 -22.42
N ARG A 187 -13.33 9.66 -23.33
CA ARG A 187 -13.96 8.41 -23.76
C ARG A 187 -12.96 7.31 -24.08
N PRO A 188 -11.88 7.54 -24.87
CA PRO A 188 -10.86 6.54 -25.14
C PRO A 188 -10.16 6.02 -23.89
N ILE A 189 -9.95 6.88 -22.89
CA ILE A 189 -9.30 6.53 -21.61
C ILE A 189 -10.17 5.53 -20.83
N VAL A 190 -11.47 5.82 -20.70
CA VAL A 190 -12.42 4.96 -19.98
C VAL A 190 -12.54 3.59 -20.67
N LEU A 191 -12.70 3.57 -21.99
CA LEU A 191 -12.78 2.33 -22.76
C LEU A 191 -11.49 1.51 -22.69
N THR A 192 -10.33 2.15 -22.78
CA THR A 192 -9.04 1.44 -22.67
C THR A 192 -8.85 0.84 -21.28
N LEU A 193 -9.20 1.55 -20.21
CA LEU A 193 -9.13 1.01 -18.84
C LEU A 193 -10.12 -0.15 -18.64
N GLY A 194 -11.38 0.03 -19.07
CA GLY A 194 -12.46 -0.93 -18.86
C GLY A 194 -12.37 -2.18 -19.74
N LEU A 195 -11.75 -2.11 -20.92
CA LEU A 195 -11.65 -3.23 -21.85
C LEU A 195 -10.26 -3.90 -21.87
N CYS A 196 -9.19 -3.17 -21.51
CA CYS A 196 -7.83 -3.72 -21.52
C CYS A 196 -7.28 -4.01 -20.11
N GLY A 197 -7.94 -3.52 -19.05
CA GLY A 197 -7.58 -3.79 -17.67
C GLY A 197 -6.24 -3.20 -17.20
N LEU A 198 -5.81 -2.09 -17.79
CA LEU A 198 -4.60 -1.38 -17.39
C LEU A 198 -4.76 -0.74 -16.00
N ARG A 199 -3.65 -0.64 -15.26
CA ARG A 199 -3.63 0.28 -14.11
C ARG A 199 -3.62 1.72 -14.60
N TYR A 200 -4.22 2.63 -13.85
CA TYR A 200 -4.28 4.04 -14.28
C TYR A 200 -2.90 4.62 -14.60
N GLY A 201 -1.89 4.39 -13.76
CA GLY A 201 -0.53 4.86 -14.03
C GLY A 201 0.12 4.23 -15.27
N GLU A 202 -0.24 2.99 -15.62
CA GLU A 202 0.20 2.34 -16.84
C GLU A 202 -0.43 3.02 -18.07
N LEU A 203 -1.74 3.29 -18.03
CA LEU A 203 -2.43 4.02 -19.09
C LEU A 203 -1.83 5.42 -19.28
N VAL A 204 -1.60 6.16 -18.19
CA VAL A 204 -1.00 7.50 -18.24
C VAL A 204 0.38 7.49 -18.85
N GLY A 205 1.14 6.41 -18.65
CA GLY A 205 2.48 6.23 -19.22
C GLY A 205 2.53 5.71 -20.64
N LEU A 206 1.38 5.39 -21.29
CA LEU A 206 1.37 4.88 -22.67
C LEU A 206 1.85 5.92 -23.66
N GLN A 207 2.61 5.45 -24.65
CA GLN A 207 2.98 6.22 -25.84
C GLN A 207 2.34 5.61 -27.09
N VAL A 208 2.24 6.41 -28.15
CA VAL A 208 1.71 5.97 -29.46
C VAL A 208 2.38 4.68 -29.92
N GLY A 209 3.72 4.58 -29.80
CA GLY A 209 4.49 3.40 -30.19
C GLY A 209 4.29 2.15 -29.34
N ASP A 210 3.48 2.23 -28.29
CA ASP A 210 3.12 1.05 -27.48
C ASP A 210 1.91 0.29 -28.06
N VAL A 211 1.22 0.83 -29.09
CA VAL A 211 0.03 0.21 -29.68
C VAL A 211 0.38 -0.53 -30.98
N ASP A 212 0.24 -1.85 -30.98
CA ASP A 212 0.34 -2.70 -32.16
C ASP A 212 -1.05 -2.98 -32.74
N PHE A 213 -1.45 -2.19 -33.73
CA PHE A 213 -2.75 -2.32 -34.40
C PHE A 213 -2.88 -3.59 -35.22
N LYS A 214 -1.77 -4.16 -35.74
CA LYS A 214 -1.80 -5.39 -36.54
C LYS A 214 -2.13 -6.60 -35.68
N ARG A 215 -1.52 -6.67 -34.50
CA ARG A 215 -1.73 -7.78 -33.55
C ARG A 215 -2.80 -7.49 -32.50
N GLN A 216 -3.36 -6.29 -32.47
CA GLN A 216 -4.31 -5.82 -31.45
C GLN A 216 -3.73 -5.97 -30.04
N ARG A 217 -2.54 -5.38 -29.83
CA ARG A 217 -1.80 -5.44 -28.57
C ARG A 217 -1.39 -4.05 -28.10
N ILE A 218 -1.36 -3.88 -26.79
CA ILE A 218 -0.74 -2.72 -26.13
C ILE A 218 0.42 -3.24 -25.28
N HIS A 219 1.60 -2.67 -25.51
CA HIS A 219 2.82 -3.01 -24.76
C HIS A 219 2.97 -2.10 -23.55
N VAL A 220 2.71 -2.62 -22.35
CA VAL A 220 2.83 -1.89 -21.10
C VAL A 220 4.28 -1.92 -20.65
N ARG A 221 5.05 -0.89 -20.97
CA ARG A 221 6.49 -0.80 -20.70
C ARG A 221 6.82 0.08 -19.51
N ARG A 222 5.93 1.01 -19.14
CA ARG A 222 6.14 2.02 -18.10
C ARG A 222 4.88 2.34 -17.33
N SER A 223 5.04 3.02 -16.20
CA SER A 223 3.94 3.53 -15.38
C SER A 223 4.29 4.93 -14.92
N ALA A 224 3.41 5.90 -15.16
CA ALA A 224 3.56 7.27 -14.68
C ALA A 224 2.71 7.45 -13.42
N THR A 225 3.33 7.90 -12.33
CA THR A 225 2.68 8.07 -11.02
C THR A 225 2.96 9.46 -10.49
N GLU A 226 1.94 10.16 -10.03
CA GLU A 226 2.11 11.46 -9.39
C GLU A 226 2.59 11.28 -7.94
N VAL A 227 3.74 11.88 -7.62
CA VAL A 227 4.39 11.89 -6.31
C VAL A 227 4.77 13.33 -6.00
N ASN A 228 4.32 13.89 -4.88
CA ASN A 228 4.59 15.29 -4.50
C ASN A 228 4.35 16.30 -5.64
N HIS A 229 3.22 16.12 -6.36
CA HIS A 229 2.83 16.94 -7.53
C HIS A 229 3.73 16.82 -8.77
N GLU A 230 4.73 15.96 -8.77
CA GLU A 230 5.57 15.63 -9.91
C GLU A 230 5.20 14.27 -10.50
N ILE A 231 5.39 14.10 -11.80
CA ILE A 231 5.18 12.80 -12.46
C ILE A 231 6.49 12.03 -12.48
N VAL A 232 6.49 10.90 -11.79
CA VAL A 232 7.59 9.94 -11.81
C VAL A 232 7.22 8.81 -12.77
N VAL A 233 8.02 8.64 -13.82
CA VAL A 233 7.88 7.55 -14.78
C VAL A 233 8.87 6.45 -14.40
N ASP A 234 8.37 5.23 -14.20
CA ASP A 234 9.15 4.09 -13.76
C ASP A 234 8.63 2.80 -14.43
N ALA A 235 9.33 1.70 -14.27
CA ALA A 235 8.85 0.39 -14.68
C ALA A 235 7.48 0.06 -14.01
N PRO A 236 6.65 -0.78 -14.63
CA PRO A 236 5.38 -1.20 -14.04
C PRO A 236 5.57 -1.77 -12.62
N LYS A 237 4.50 -1.76 -11.82
CA LYS A 237 4.56 -2.22 -10.42
C LYS A 237 5.09 -3.66 -10.24
N THR A 238 4.99 -4.48 -11.28
CA THR A 238 5.50 -5.85 -11.30
C THR A 238 6.99 -5.97 -11.62
N GLY A 239 7.64 -4.87 -12.03
CA GLY A 239 9.06 -4.84 -12.44
C GLY A 239 9.27 -5.18 -13.91
N GLU A 240 8.37 -5.92 -14.53
CA GLU A 240 8.46 -6.35 -15.94
C GLU A 240 7.33 -5.74 -16.77
N GLY A 241 7.65 -5.42 -18.03
CA GLY A 241 6.65 -5.04 -19.03
C GLY A 241 5.74 -6.23 -19.36
N ARG A 242 4.54 -5.94 -19.81
CA ARG A 242 3.60 -6.97 -20.31
C ARG A 242 2.87 -6.48 -21.55
N THR A 243 2.30 -7.43 -22.27
CA THR A 243 1.44 -7.15 -23.41
C THR A 243 0.01 -7.51 -23.05
N VAL A 244 -0.93 -6.60 -23.32
CA VAL A 244 -2.37 -6.80 -23.17
C VAL A 244 -3.06 -6.78 -24.53
N ILE A 245 -4.17 -7.50 -24.66
CA ILE A 245 -5.02 -7.44 -25.84
C ILE A 245 -6.04 -6.30 -25.73
N PHE A 246 -6.47 -5.78 -26.87
CA PHE A 246 -7.64 -4.92 -26.95
C PHE A 246 -8.65 -5.44 -27.99
N PRO A 247 -9.98 -5.27 -27.77
CA PRO A 247 -11.01 -5.67 -28.71
C PRO A 247 -10.92 -4.90 -30.02
N ARG A 248 -11.30 -5.55 -31.17
CA ARG A 248 -11.30 -4.91 -32.49
C ARG A 248 -12.09 -3.61 -32.53
N LEU A 249 -13.22 -3.56 -31.84
CA LEU A 249 -14.09 -2.37 -31.80
C LEU A 249 -13.45 -1.17 -31.07
N LEU A 250 -12.40 -1.37 -30.31
CA LEU A 250 -11.63 -0.27 -29.69
C LEU A 250 -10.59 0.33 -30.67
N LYS A 251 -10.26 -0.37 -31.76
CA LYS A 251 -9.21 0.03 -32.71
C LYS A 251 -9.42 1.44 -33.27
N PRO A 252 -10.58 1.83 -33.84
CA PRO A 252 -10.77 3.19 -34.38
C PRO A 252 -10.49 4.27 -33.32
N CYS A 253 -10.97 4.05 -32.10
CA CYS A 253 -10.81 4.99 -31.00
C CYS A 253 -9.33 5.19 -30.59
N LEU A 254 -8.51 4.13 -30.70
CA LEU A 254 -7.07 4.20 -30.46
C LEU A 254 -6.33 4.80 -31.67
N GLU A 255 -6.78 4.55 -32.90
CA GLU A 255 -6.22 5.16 -34.12
C GLU A 255 -6.39 6.68 -34.07
N ASP A 256 -7.61 7.16 -33.76
CA ASP A 256 -7.88 8.59 -33.56
C ASP A 256 -7.00 9.22 -32.47
N ALA A 257 -6.75 8.47 -31.38
CA ALA A 257 -5.84 8.95 -30.33
C ALA A 257 -4.38 9.01 -30.76
N CYS A 258 -3.98 8.27 -31.78
CA CYS A 258 -2.61 8.26 -32.34
C CYS A 258 -2.44 9.26 -33.48
N ASP A 259 -3.51 9.73 -34.09
CA ASP A 259 -3.45 10.50 -35.32
C ASP A 259 -2.63 11.79 -35.19
N GLY A 260 -1.77 12.04 -36.17
CA GLY A 260 -0.87 13.21 -36.22
C GLY A 260 0.24 13.22 -35.17
N ARG A 261 0.50 12.11 -34.43
CA ARG A 261 1.48 12.05 -33.34
C ARG A 261 2.65 11.15 -33.63
N ARG A 262 3.79 11.48 -33.02
CA ARG A 262 5.01 10.67 -33.10
C ARG A 262 4.93 9.45 -32.19
N GLN A 263 5.69 8.42 -32.48
CA GLN A 263 5.74 7.18 -31.68
C GLN A 263 6.10 7.41 -30.19
N SER A 264 6.89 8.46 -29.92
CA SER A 264 7.31 8.82 -28.55
C SER A 264 6.32 9.68 -27.79
N ASP A 265 5.29 10.20 -28.45
CA ASP A 265 4.30 11.08 -27.81
C ASP A 265 3.37 10.25 -26.92
N LEU A 266 2.85 10.88 -25.85
CA LEU A 266 1.86 10.23 -24.98
C LEU A 266 0.61 9.86 -25.76
N LEU A 267 0.08 8.67 -25.56
CA LEU A 267 -1.17 8.24 -26.19
C LEU A 267 -2.38 9.07 -25.68
N PHE A 268 -2.40 9.37 -24.39
CA PHE A 268 -3.47 10.12 -23.74
C PHE A 268 -2.91 11.32 -22.94
N PRO A 269 -2.47 12.38 -23.59
CA PRO A 269 -2.02 13.58 -22.88
C PRO A 269 -3.21 14.35 -22.30
N ASP A 270 -2.96 15.10 -21.24
CA ASP A 270 -3.90 16.13 -20.77
C ASP A 270 -4.06 17.20 -21.84
N LYS A 271 -5.30 17.43 -22.31
CA LYS A 271 -5.56 18.37 -23.42
C LYS A 271 -5.18 19.81 -23.12
N ARG A 272 -5.15 20.20 -21.84
CA ARG A 272 -4.83 21.57 -21.44
C ARG A 272 -3.32 21.82 -21.36
N THR A 273 -2.55 20.81 -20.93
CA THR A 273 -1.11 20.96 -20.66
C THR A 273 -0.22 20.26 -21.68
N GLY A 274 -0.76 19.35 -22.48
CA GLY A 274 0.01 18.45 -23.36
C GLY A 274 0.83 17.40 -22.63
N SER A 275 0.80 17.40 -21.31
CA SER A 275 1.61 16.55 -20.42
C SER A 275 0.81 15.35 -19.89
N TYR A 276 1.39 14.64 -18.94
CA TYR A 276 0.76 13.49 -18.30
C TYR A 276 -0.56 13.87 -17.61
N LEU A 277 -1.56 12.99 -17.68
CA LEU A 277 -2.78 13.09 -16.90
C LEU A 277 -2.45 13.01 -15.40
N ARG A 278 -3.07 13.89 -14.62
CA ARG A 278 -2.99 13.83 -13.16
C ARG A 278 -3.87 12.70 -12.61
N LYS A 279 -3.53 12.21 -11.41
CA LYS A 279 -4.33 11.18 -10.74
C LYS A 279 -5.76 11.69 -10.49
N THR A 280 -6.71 10.79 -10.64
CA THR A 280 -8.07 11.04 -10.16
C THR A 280 -8.08 10.95 -8.64
N HIS A 281 -8.77 11.87 -7.99
CA HIS A 281 -8.97 11.85 -6.55
C HIS A 281 -9.95 10.73 -6.13
N GLY A 282 -10.23 10.63 -4.82
CA GLY A 282 -11.18 9.65 -4.28
C GLY A 282 -12.58 9.72 -4.92
N PRO A 283 -13.44 8.72 -4.69
CA PRO A 283 -14.72 8.58 -5.39
C PRO A 283 -15.66 9.78 -5.22
N CYS A 284 -15.58 10.48 -4.10
CA CYS A 284 -16.44 11.65 -3.80
C CYS A 284 -15.77 13.01 -4.10
N SER A 285 -14.63 13.03 -4.80
CA SER A 285 -13.92 14.28 -5.07
C SER A 285 -14.51 15.04 -6.26
N THR A 286 -15.19 16.14 -5.99
CA THR A 286 -15.79 17.03 -7.00
C THR A 286 -14.78 17.73 -7.89
N SER A 287 -13.51 17.76 -7.53
CA SER A 287 -12.42 18.26 -8.40
C SER A 287 -12.02 17.28 -9.50
N SER A 288 -12.50 16.04 -9.44
CA SER A 288 -12.18 15.00 -10.43
C SER A 288 -13.21 14.96 -11.56
N TRP A 289 -12.73 14.95 -12.81
CA TRP A 289 -13.58 14.71 -13.99
C TRP A 289 -14.35 13.39 -13.89
N PHE A 290 -13.72 12.37 -13.29
CA PHE A 290 -14.30 11.04 -13.13
C PHE A 290 -15.51 11.03 -12.18
N TYR A 291 -15.50 11.90 -11.17
CA TYR A 291 -16.66 12.12 -10.29
C TYR A 291 -17.88 12.57 -11.10
N TRP A 292 -17.72 13.58 -11.92
CA TRP A 292 -18.82 14.13 -12.70
C TRP A 292 -19.31 13.18 -13.82
N ALA A 293 -18.38 12.46 -14.47
CA ALA A 293 -18.75 11.45 -15.46
C ALA A 293 -19.63 10.35 -14.86
N LYS A 294 -19.24 9.81 -13.69
CA LYS A 294 -20.03 8.80 -12.97
C LYS A 294 -21.44 9.30 -12.59
N ARG A 295 -21.52 10.52 -12.06
CA ARG A 295 -22.79 11.12 -11.65
C ARG A 295 -23.74 11.35 -12.82
N ARG A 296 -23.22 11.61 -14.01
CA ARG A 296 -24.04 11.80 -15.20
C ARG A 296 -24.52 10.49 -15.85
N SER A 297 -23.83 9.37 -15.60
CA SER A 297 -24.04 8.13 -16.36
C SER A 297 -24.42 6.91 -15.54
N LEU A 298 -24.13 6.92 -14.25
CA LEU A 298 -24.35 5.78 -13.36
C LEU A 298 -25.26 6.19 -12.20
N GLY A 299 -26.00 5.25 -11.64
CA GLY A 299 -26.80 5.50 -10.43
C GLY A 299 -25.93 5.93 -9.24
N ASP A 300 -26.52 6.66 -8.31
CA ASP A 300 -25.82 7.28 -7.18
C ASP A 300 -25.03 6.28 -6.34
N GLU A 301 -25.57 5.10 -6.08
CA GLU A 301 -24.89 4.04 -5.32
C GLU A 301 -23.58 3.61 -5.95
N ILE A 302 -23.57 3.40 -7.27
CA ILE A 302 -22.36 3.05 -8.03
C ILE A 302 -21.40 4.25 -8.05
N ALA A 303 -21.93 5.45 -8.33
CA ALA A 303 -21.12 6.65 -8.43
C ALA A 303 -20.37 6.99 -7.13
N ASP A 304 -20.97 6.77 -5.95
CA ASP A 304 -20.38 7.07 -4.66
C ASP A 304 -19.25 6.10 -4.27
N SER A 305 -19.37 4.85 -4.67
CA SER A 305 -18.43 3.79 -4.28
C SER A 305 -17.30 3.57 -5.30
N MET A 306 -17.57 3.83 -6.60
CA MET A 306 -16.67 3.52 -7.71
C MET A 306 -15.45 4.43 -7.77
N THR A 307 -14.29 3.83 -7.94
CA THR A 307 -13.01 4.49 -8.24
C THR A 307 -12.59 4.21 -9.69
N ILE A 308 -11.63 4.97 -10.22
CA ILE A 308 -11.10 4.69 -11.58
C ILE A 308 -10.43 3.31 -11.68
N HIS A 309 -9.98 2.75 -10.57
CA HIS A 309 -9.40 1.40 -10.52
C HIS A 309 -10.45 0.31 -10.72
N ASP A 310 -11.73 0.59 -10.41
CA ASP A 310 -12.82 -0.35 -10.62
C ASP A 310 -13.11 -0.59 -12.12
N LEU A 311 -12.64 0.28 -13.04
CA LEU A 311 -12.63 -0.02 -14.47
C LEU A 311 -11.77 -1.25 -14.81
N ARG A 312 -10.67 -1.44 -14.10
CA ARG A 312 -9.85 -2.65 -14.25
C ARG A 312 -10.55 -3.88 -13.65
N HIS A 313 -11.30 -3.73 -12.57
CA HIS A 313 -12.14 -4.79 -12.03
C HIS A 313 -13.28 -5.14 -13.00
N THR A 314 -13.86 -4.12 -13.65
CA THR A 314 -14.84 -4.30 -14.74
C THR A 314 -14.25 -5.13 -15.89
N CYS A 315 -13.02 -4.80 -16.34
CA CYS A 315 -12.36 -5.62 -17.37
C CYS A 315 -12.22 -7.09 -16.95
N ALA A 316 -11.86 -7.36 -15.70
CA ALA A 316 -11.77 -8.74 -15.22
C ALA A 316 -13.12 -9.46 -15.26
N SER A 317 -14.18 -8.80 -14.78
CA SER A 317 -15.54 -9.33 -14.81
C SER A 317 -16.01 -9.60 -16.25
N LEU A 318 -15.81 -8.65 -17.16
CA LEU A 318 -16.17 -8.82 -18.56
C LEU A 318 -15.39 -9.97 -19.25
N LEU A 319 -14.11 -10.16 -18.90
CA LEU A 319 -13.32 -11.28 -19.41
C LEU A 319 -13.83 -12.64 -18.92
N VAL A 320 -14.16 -12.73 -17.61
CA VAL A 320 -14.75 -13.95 -17.04
C VAL A 320 -16.08 -14.25 -17.71
N HIS A 321 -16.95 -13.25 -17.81
CA HIS A 321 -18.26 -13.39 -18.47
C HIS A 321 -18.15 -13.77 -19.95
N ALA A 322 -17.05 -13.41 -20.62
CA ALA A 322 -16.73 -13.84 -21.98
C ALA A 322 -16.07 -15.24 -22.04
N GLY A 323 -16.06 -15.99 -20.95
CA GLY A 323 -15.50 -17.36 -20.87
C GLY A 323 -13.97 -17.43 -20.80
N ALA A 324 -13.29 -16.35 -20.41
CA ALA A 324 -11.84 -16.37 -20.27
C ALA A 324 -11.43 -17.13 -19.01
N ASN A 325 -10.55 -18.12 -19.16
CA ASN A 325 -10.02 -18.85 -18.02
C ASN A 325 -9.13 -17.96 -17.11
N VAL A 326 -8.97 -18.37 -15.85
CA VAL A 326 -8.19 -17.64 -14.81
C VAL A 326 -6.80 -17.23 -15.31
N LYS A 327 -6.14 -18.08 -16.09
CA LYS A 327 -4.77 -17.81 -16.59
C LYS A 327 -4.76 -16.70 -17.65
N ALA A 328 -5.78 -16.63 -18.50
CA ALA A 328 -5.96 -15.55 -19.47
C ALA A 328 -6.23 -14.21 -18.75
N VAL A 329 -7.14 -14.20 -17.77
CA VAL A 329 -7.40 -13.01 -16.92
C VAL A 329 -6.14 -12.58 -16.17
N GLN A 330 -5.41 -13.53 -15.55
CA GLN A 330 -4.14 -13.24 -14.88
C GLN A 330 -3.15 -12.53 -15.81
N ARG A 331 -2.96 -13.06 -17.02
CA ARG A 331 -2.01 -12.49 -18.01
C ARG A 331 -2.45 -11.10 -18.46
N GLN A 332 -3.72 -10.92 -18.80
CA GLN A 332 -4.28 -9.64 -19.24
C GLN A 332 -4.08 -8.58 -18.16
N LEU A 333 -4.42 -8.88 -16.92
CA LEU A 333 -4.28 -7.95 -15.82
C LEU A 333 -2.82 -7.79 -15.36
N GLY A 334 -1.93 -8.75 -15.60
CA GLY A 334 -0.56 -8.75 -15.09
C GLY A 334 -0.52 -8.95 -13.58
N HIS A 335 -1.24 -9.94 -13.08
CA HIS A 335 -1.13 -10.41 -11.70
C HIS A 335 0.06 -11.36 -11.57
N LYS A 336 0.82 -11.25 -10.48
CA LYS A 336 2.00 -12.09 -10.25
C LYS A 336 1.66 -13.58 -10.10
N SER A 337 0.46 -13.90 -9.60
CA SER A 337 -0.01 -15.28 -9.42
C SER A 337 -1.47 -15.40 -9.81
N ALA A 338 -1.89 -16.64 -10.16
CA ALA A 338 -3.30 -16.97 -10.36
C ALA A 338 -4.11 -16.81 -9.05
N THR A 339 -3.49 -17.11 -7.90
CA THR A 339 -4.07 -16.91 -6.57
C THR A 339 -4.53 -15.47 -6.38
N MET A 340 -3.73 -14.48 -6.79
CA MET A 340 -4.13 -13.06 -6.72
C MET A 340 -5.37 -12.76 -7.57
N THR A 341 -5.57 -13.44 -8.69
CA THR A 341 -6.78 -13.31 -9.52
C THR A 341 -7.96 -13.96 -8.83
N LEU A 342 -7.79 -15.19 -8.32
CA LEU A 342 -8.84 -15.89 -7.58
C LEU A 342 -9.23 -15.18 -6.29
N ASP A 343 -8.28 -14.70 -5.48
CA ASP A 343 -8.57 -13.96 -4.24
C ASP A 343 -9.49 -12.73 -4.45
N VAL A 344 -9.44 -12.14 -5.65
CA VAL A 344 -10.22 -10.92 -5.98
C VAL A 344 -11.49 -11.25 -6.75
N TYR A 345 -11.48 -12.29 -7.59
CA TYR A 345 -12.52 -12.55 -8.59
C TYR A 345 -13.10 -13.97 -8.50
N ALA A 346 -12.84 -14.75 -7.43
CA ALA A 346 -13.37 -16.10 -7.29
C ALA A 346 -14.89 -16.13 -7.47
N ASP A 347 -15.59 -15.21 -6.79
CA ASP A 347 -17.05 -15.10 -6.83
C ASP A 347 -17.62 -14.91 -8.26
N LEU A 348 -16.81 -14.43 -9.21
CA LEU A 348 -17.24 -14.25 -10.62
C LEU A 348 -17.10 -15.53 -11.45
N PHE A 349 -16.37 -16.54 -10.95
CA PHE A 349 -16.22 -17.84 -11.60
C PHE A 349 -17.23 -18.88 -11.07
N ASP A 350 -17.90 -18.60 -9.95
CA ASP A 350 -18.84 -19.54 -9.35
C ASP A 350 -20.17 -19.61 -10.13
N ASP A 351 -20.54 -18.53 -10.85
CA ASP A 351 -21.75 -18.49 -11.70
C ASP A 351 -21.59 -19.30 -13.01
N ASP A 352 -20.41 -19.87 -13.29
CA ASP A 352 -20.11 -20.54 -14.55
C ASP A 352 -20.37 -22.07 -14.54
N LEU A 353 -20.86 -22.66 -13.43
CA LEU A 353 -21.08 -24.11 -13.36
C LEU A 353 -22.14 -24.59 -14.35
N ASP A 354 -23.20 -23.81 -14.53
CA ASP A 354 -24.26 -24.11 -15.54
C ASP A 354 -23.70 -24.02 -16.97
N ALA A 355 -22.90 -22.99 -17.25
CA ALA A 355 -22.22 -22.86 -18.55
C ALA A 355 -21.21 -23.98 -18.82
N VAL A 356 -20.56 -24.53 -17.79
CA VAL A 356 -19.71 -25.73 -17.90
C VAL A 356 -20.54 -26.95 -18.22
N GLY A 357 -21.71 -27.11 -17.60
CA GLY A 357 -22.69 -28.16 -17.91
C GLY A 357 -23.10 -28.11 -19.38
N ASP A 358 -23.56 -26.96 -19.85
CA ASP A 358 -23.96 -26.75 -21.25
C ASP A 358 -22.81 -27.01 -22.25
N ALA A 359 -21.58 -26.62 -21.90
CA ALA A 359 -20.41 -26.88 -22.72
C ALA A 359 -20.07 -28.37 -22.79
N MET A 360 -20.22 -29.10 -21.68
CA MET A 360 -20.05 -30.55 -21.62
C MET A 360 -21.12 -31.26 -22.46
N ASP A 361 -22.37 -30.84 -22.37
CA ASP A 361 -23.46 -31.36 -23.19
C ASP A 361 -23.20 -31.13 -24.70
N GLY A 362 -22.71 -29.93 -25.05
CA GLY A 362 -22.30 -29.62 -26.41
C GLY A 362 -21.17 -30.51 -26.97
N LEU A 363 -20.24 -30.93 -26.12
CA LEU A 363 -19.20 -31.94 -26.48
C LEU A 363 -19.80 -33.33 -26.69
N LEU A 364 -20.70 -33.73 -25.79
CA LEU A 364 -21.40 -35.03 -25.87
C LEU A 364 -22.27 -35.12 -27.14
N VAL A 365 -23.06 -34.10 -27.43
CA VAL A 365 -23.90 -34.04 -28.64
C VAL A 365 -23.06 -34.20 -29.92
N ARG A 366 -21.89 -33.54 -29.99
CA ARG A 366 -20.96 -33.68 -31.12
C ARG A 366 -20.44 -35.12 -31.25
N ALA A 367 -20.01 -35.72 -30.11
CA ALA A 367 -19.49 -37.07 -30.09
C ALA A 367 -20.55 -38.14 -30.46
N ILE A 368 -21.81 -37.94 -30.04
CA ILE A 368 -22.94 -38.81 -30.40
C ILE A 368 -23.30 -38.63 -31.88
N GLY A 369 -23.29 -37.39 -32.42
CA GLY A 369 -23.49 -37.13 -33.85
C GLY A 369 -22.42 -37.77 -34.75
N GLU A 370 -21.25 -38.11 -34.23
CA GLU A 370 -20.16 -38.85 -34.87
C GLU A 370 -20.33 -40.39 -34.71
N GLY A 371 -21.48 -40.89 -34.26
CA GLY A 371 -21.80 -42.32 -34.18
C GLY A 371 -21.37 -43.03 -32.90
N ARG A 372 -21.04 -42.30 -31.83
CA ARG A 372 -20.77 -42.84 -30.50
C ARG A 372 -22.05 -42.90 -29.65
N SER A 373 -22.24 -43.96 -28.86
CA SER A 373 -23.37 -44.09 -27.94
C SER A 373 -22.89 -43.87 -26.49
N LEU A 374 -23.74 -43.23 -25.69
CA LEU A 374 -23.54 -43.08 -24.25
C LEU A 374 -24.08 -44.29 -23.45
N THR A 375 -24.87 -45.12 -24.08
CA THR A 375 -25.38 -46.36 -23.49
C THR A 375 -24.72 -47.55 -24.14
N ALA A 376 -24.19 -48.47 -23.30
CA ALA A 376 -23.64 -49.75 -23.74
C ALA A 376 -24.73 -50.72 -24.20
#